data_8a0ff60a5f93b132fd4b0182573977e5
#
_entry.id   8a0ff60a5f93b132fd4b0182573977e5
#
_cell.length_a   1.000
_cell.length_b   1.000
_cell.length_c   1.000
_cell.angle_alpha   90.00
_cell.angle_beta   90.00
_cell.angle_gamma   90.00
#
_symmetry.space_group_name_H-M   'P 1'
#
loop_
_entity.id
_entity.type
_entity.pdbx_description
1 polymer ?
#
loop_
_entity_poly.entity_id
_entity_poly.type
_entity_poly.pdbx_seq_one_letter_code
_entity_poly.pdbx_strand_id
1 'polypeptide(L)'
;DNLAKYHLSFQINFDLFRICVIDSESNRCLLLEDYSFQNIYSTSDLLEQLEVLFEDHILIKAGFWKSITVGIKNTQFSLVPESLFEKDYLKEYLSLNTTLDKEPGEEYHFFKQKHVEAVNIFATNERLTAWFNNMYPLKQIRYVHHSAPMIEAIMLQKDTAKNEHSIFVLVEQHFLTIVVKQGKKLIFCNSFTFNTSEDFVYFILFVFDQLSLNPEQCPVVVFGEFTHDSESFSKLYKYIRRLSFGTKPDLVRFGYQFDELFDHRYFDLYNMHLCQ
;
A
#
# COMPACT_ATOMS: atom_id res chain seq x y z
N ASP A 1 -20.97 4.83 21.41
CA ASP A 1 -19.69 5.25 20.84
C ASP A 1 -19.89 5.70 19.40
N ASN A 2 -19.26 6.81 19.05
CA ASN A 2 -19.61 7.55 17.83
C ASN A 2 -18.67 7.16 16.68
N LEU A 3 -19.03 6.14 15.89
CA LEU A 3 -18.27 5.70 14.70
C LEU A 3 -18.05 6.81 13.65
N ALA A 4 -18.88 7.88 13.70
CA ALA A 4 -18.72 9.05 12.82
C ALA A 4 -17.41 9.84 13.02
N LYS A 5 -16.59 9.46 14.01
CA LYS A 5 -15.24 10.00 14.24
C LYS A 5 -14.13 9.12 13.69
N TYR A 6 -14.43 7.91 13.23
CA TYR A 6 -13.43 6.93 12.91
C TYR A 6 -13.30 6.73 11.40
N HIS A 7 -12.05 6.64 10.96
CA HIS A 7 -11.68 6.22 9.62
C HIS A 7 -11.58 4.70 9.59
N LEU A 8 -12.34 4.07 8.72
CA LEU A 8 -12.24 2.64 8.43
C LEU A 8 -11.42 2.46 7.16
N SER A 9 -10.37 1.67 7.25
CA SER A 9 -9.51 1.33 6.12
C SER A 9 -9.45 -0.18 5.94
N PHE A 10 -9.63 -0.62 4.70
CA PHE A 10 -9.44 -1.99 4.28
C PHE A 10 -8.26 -2.08 3.32
N GLN A 11 -7.44 -3.13 3.42
CA GLN A 11 -6.52 -3.53 2.37
C GLN A 11 -6.87 -4.91 1.89
N ILE A 12 -6.81 -5.14 0.58
CA ILE A 12 -7.27 -6.38 -0.03
C ILE A 12 -6.43 -6.78 -1.24
N ASN A 13 -6.14 -8.07 -1.31
CA ASN A 13 -5.76 -8.83 -2.50
C ASN A 13 -6.37 -10.24 -2.41
N PHE A 14 -5.96 -11.17 -3.28
CA PHE A 14 -6.46 -12.56 -3.22
C PHE A 14 -6.00 -13.35 -1.99
N ASP A 15 -4.87 -12.97 -1.36
CA ASP A 15 -4.27 -13.72 -0.26
C ASP A 15 -4.57 -13.12 1.12
N LEU A 16 -4.97 -11.84 1.17
CA LEU A 16 -5.14 -11.13 2.44
C LEU A 16 -6.32 -10.15 2.43
N PHE A 17 -6.85 -9.95 3.63
CA PHE A 17 -7.76 -8.85 3.95
C PHE A 17 -7.37 -8.25 5.30
N ARG A 18 -7.08 -6.96 5.32
CA ARG A 18 -6.66 -6.24 6.52
C ARG A 18 -7.64 -5.13 6.86
N ILE A 19 -7.88 -4.91 8.14
CA ILE A 19 -8.77 -3.89 8.66
C ILE A 19 -7.98 -2.98 9.59
N CYS A 20 -8.11 -1.67 9.42
CA CYS A 20 -7.57 -0.69 10.33
C CYS A 20 -8.61 0.39 10.65
N VAL A 21 -8.75 0.71 11.93
CA VAL A 21 -9.62 1.79 12.41
C VAL A 21 -8.77 2.84 13.10
N ILE A 22 -8.88 4.09 12.64
CA ILE A 22 -8.16 5.23 13.22
C ILE A 22 -9.19 6.27 13.69
N ASP A 23 -9.07 6.69 14.94
CA ASP A 23 -9.78 7.84 15.47
C ASP A 23 -9.22 9.13 14.84
N SER A 24 -10.07 9.87 14.12
CA SER A 24 -9.67 11.07 13.40
C SER A 24 -9.43 12.30 14.27
N GLU A 25 -9.89 12.29 15.51
CA GLU A 25 -9.70 13.40 16.45
C GLU A 25 -8.37 13.27 17.21
N SER A 26 -8.04 12.04 17.62
CA SER A 26 -6.83 11.76 18.39
C SER A 26 -5.68 11.17 17.54
N ASN A 27 -5.93 10.86 16.27
CA ASN A 27 -5.03 10.10 15.38
C ASN A 27 -4.56 8.78 16.02
N ARG A 28 -5.44 8.11 16.75
CA ARG A 28 -5.11 6.85 17.43
C ARG A 28 -5.59 5.65 16.66
N CYS A 29 -4.72 4.68 16.44
CA CYS A 29 -5.11 3.37 15.94
C CYS A 29 -5.89 2.62 17.04
N LEU A 30 -7.11 2.24 16.72
CA LEU A 30 -8.04 1.56 17.65
C LEU A 30 -8.15 0.08 17.37
N LEU A 31 -8.05 -0.32 16.10
CA LEU A 31 -8.19 -1.70 15.64
C LEU A 31 -7.21 -1.95 14.51
N LEU A 32 -6.60 -3.13 14.53
CA LEU A 32 -5.89 -3.73 13.42
C LEU A 32 -6.24 -5.22 13.41
N GLU A 33 -6.69 -5.71 12.28
CA GLU A 33 -6.93 -7.14 12.04
C GLU A 33 -6.31 -7.52 10.70
N ASP A 34 -5.75 -8.73 10.64
CA ASP A 34 -5.06 -9.27 9.46
C ASP A 34 -5.56 -10.70 9.21
N TYR A 35 -6.25 -10.89 8.10
CA TYR A 35 -6.82 -12.16 7.67
C TYR A 35 -6.08 -12.66 6.44
N SER A 36 -5.67 -13.92 6.47
CA SER A 36 -5.05 -14.61 5.34
C SER A 36 -6.05 -15.55 4.70
N PHE A 37 -6.20 -15.43 3.39
CA PHE A 37 -7.03 -16.32 2.59
C PHE A 37 -6.18 -17.39 1.90
N GLN A 38 -6.77 -18.55 1.66
CA GLN A 38 -6.11 -19.65 0.96
C GLN A 38 -7.02 -20.18 -0.15
N ASN A 39 -6.40 -20.64 -1.24
CA ASN A 39 -7.10 -21.22 -2.39
C ASN A 39 -8.09 -20.26 -3.06
N ILE A 40 -7.75 -18.98 -3.14
CA ILE A 40 -8.51 -17.97 -3.85
C ILE A 40 -7.93 -17.83 -5.26
N TYR A 41 -8.70 -18.20 -6.26
CA TYR A 41 -8.26 -18.22 -7.66
C TYR A 41 -9.05 -17.24 -8.53
N SER A 42 -10.13 -16.67 -8.00
CA SER A 42 -11.00 -15.74 -8.72
C SER A 42 -11.59 -14.68 -7.78
N THR A 43 -12.07 -13.59 -8.37
CA THR A 43 -12.85 -12.59 -7.63
C THR A 43 -14.09 -13.19 -6.96
N SER A 44 -14.70 -14.24 -7.55
CA SER A 44 -15.84 -14.92 -6.94
C SER A 44 -15.46 -15.59 -5.62
N ASP A 45 -14.35 -16.34 -5.59
CA ASP A 45 -13.88 -17.01 -4.38
C ASP A 45 -13.55 -15.98 -3.29
N LEU A 46 -12.94 -14.85 -3.68
CA LEU A 46 -12.65 -13.77 -2.77
C LEU A 46 -13.91 -13.18 -2.14
N LEU A 47 -14.94 -12.93 -2.95
CA LEU A 47 -16.21 -12.38 -2.46
C LEU A 47 -16.91 -13.34 -1.50
N GLU A 48 -16.89 -14.65 -1.75
CA GLU A 48 -17.44 -15.65 -0.82
C GLU A 48 -16.75 -15.61 0.54
N GLN A 49 -15.41 -15.48 0.56
CA GLN A 49 -14.66 -15.34 1.83
C GLN A 49 -14.99 -14.04 2.56
N LEU A 50 -15.13 -12.94 1.81
CA LEU A 50 -15.53 -11.66 2.41
C LEU A 50 -16.94 -11.71 2.98
N GLU A 51 -17.90 -12.36 2.32
CA GLU A 51 -19.26 -12.54 2.82
C GLU A 51 -19.25 -13.25 4.17
N VAL A 52 -18.54 -14.38 4.27
CA VAL A 52 -18.41 -15.14 5.53
C VAL A 52 -17.79 -14.26 6.63
N LEU A 53 -16.67 -13.57 6.32
CA LEU A 53 -16.01 -12.73 7.29
C LEU A 53 -16.92 -11.59 7.77
N PHE A 54 -17.64 -10.94 6.85
CA PHE A 54 -18.53 -9.83 7.18
C PHE A 54 -19.79 -10.32 7.92
N GLU A 55 -20.27 -11.54 7.71
CA GLU A 55 -21.40 -12.08 8.48
C GLU A 55 -21.12 -12.14 9.98
N ASP A 56 -19.92 -12.52 10.36
CA ASP A 56 -19.51 -12.69 11.75
C ASP A 56 -18.98 -11.39 12.40
N HIS A 57 -18.56 -10.40 11.60
CA HIS A 57 -17.89 -9.22 12.10
C HIS A 57 -18.84 -8.03 12.33
N ILE A 58 -19.36 -7.90 13.53
CA ILE A 58 -20.39 -6.89 13.90
C ILE A 58 -19.91 -5.46 13.65
N LEU A 59 -18.63 -5.14 13.94
CA LEU A 59 -18.12 -3.78 13.88
C LEU A 59 -18.08 -3.23 12.44
N ILE A 60 -17.53 -4.01 11.51
CA ILE A 60 -17.36 -3.53 10.13
C ILE A 60 -18.67 -3.43 9.36
N LYS A 61 -19.72 -4.13 9.76
CA LYS A 61 -21.06 -3.97 9.21
C LYS A 61 -21.71 -2.61 9.50
N ALA A 62 -21.19 -1.87 10.47
CA ALA A 62 -21.76 -0.58 10.83
C ALA A 62 -21.57 0.44 9.71
N GLY A 63 -22.62 1.18 9.37
CA GLY A 63 -22.65 2.14 8.25
C GLY A 63 -22.28 3.58 8.60
N PHE A 64 -21.92 3.90 9.84
CA PHE A 64 -21.81 5.27 10.34
C PHE A 64 -20.36 5.78 10.46
N TRP A 65 -19.45 5.25 9.69
CA TRP A 65 -18.04 5.66 9.68
C TRP A 65 -17.87 7.10 9.19
N LYS A 66 -16.83 7.79 9.66
CA LYS A 66 -16.46 9.11 9.13
C LYS A 66 -16.10 8.99 7.64
N SER A 67 -15.24 8.06 7.31
CA SER A 67 -14.87 7.70 5.96
C SER A 67 -14.52 6.23 5.86
N ILE A 68 -14.65 5.67 4.65
CA ILE A 68 -14.23 4.32 4.31
C ILE A 68 -13.26 4.39 3.13
N THR A 69 -12.10 3.76 3.28
CA THR A 69 -11.08 3.67 2.23
C THR A 69 -10.75 2.19 1.99
N VAL A 70 -10.75 1.78 0.74
CA VAL A 70 -10.36 0.43 0.31
C VAL A 70 -9.06 0.53 -0.48
N GLY A 71 -8.00 -0.07 0.05
CA GLY A 71 -6.68 -0.15 -0.56
C GLY A 71 -6.54 -1.44 -1.36
N ILE A 72 -6.35 -1.31 -2.65
CA ILE A 72 -6.09 -2.43 -3.55
C ILE A 72 -4.59 -2.75 -3.52
N LYS A 73 -4.25 -4.01 -3.25
CA LYS A 73 -2.86 -4.51 -3.23
C LYS A 73 -2.62 -5.41 -4.44
N ASN A 74 -2.08 -4.83 -5.48
CA ASN A 74 -1.63 -5.55 -6.68
C ASN A 74 -0.41 -4.84 -7.29
N THR A 75 0.05 -5.28 -8.45
CA THR A 75 1.13 -4.65 -9.20
C THR A 75 0.63 -3.82 -10.39
N GLN A 76 -0.69 -3.69 -10.54
CA GLN A 76 -1.33 -3.04 -11.69
C GLN A 76 -1.60 -1.56 -11.41
N PHE A 77 -0.55 -0.76 -11.40
CA PHE A 77 -0.67 0.68 -11.25
C PHE A 77 0.35 1.44 -12.12
N SER A 78 0.08 2.71 -12.32
CA SER A 78 0.97 3.65 -12.99
C SER A 78 0.92 5.02 -12.32
N LEU A 79 2.06 5.69 -12.28
CA LEU A 79 2.14 7.09 -11.85
C LEU A 79 2.29 7.97 -13.07
N VAL A 80 1.38 8.92 -13.23
CA VAL A 80 1.35 9.88 -14.33
C VAL A 80 1.55 11.29 -13.77
N PRO A 81 2.46 12.11 -14.32
CA PRO A 81 2.55 13.52 -13.94
C PRO A 81 1.19 14.20 -14.04
N GLU A 82 0.81 15.00 -13.04
CA GLU A 82 -0.52 15.65 -13.02
C GLU A 82 -0.76 16.52 -14.26
N SER A 83 0.28 17.13 -14.80
CA SER A 83 0.22 17.96 -16.04
C SER A 83 -0.09 17.15 -17.31
N LEU A 84 0.07 15.83 -17.30
CA LEU A 84 -0.19 14.94 -18.44
C LEU A 84 -1.42 14.06 -18.19
N PHE A 85 -2.07 14.20 -17.05
CA PHE A 85 -3.20 13.36 -16.67
C PHE A 85 -4.50 13.80 -17.32
N GLU A 86 -5.12 12.88 -18.03
CA GLU A 86 -6.47 13.00 -18.58
C GLU A 86 -7.31 11.81 -18.15
N LYS A 87 -8.49 12.07 -17.55
CA LYS A 87 -9.34 11.02 -16.94
C LYS A 87 -9.83 9.97 -17.94
N ASP A 88 -9.97 10.33 -19.21
CA ASP A 88 -10.53 9.44 -20.23
C ASP A 88 -9.52 8.39 -20.73
N TYR A 89 -8.24 8.48 -20.32
CA TYR A 89 -7.14 7.61 -20.77
C TYR A 89 -6.55 6.72 -19.65
N LEU A 90 -7.34 6.35 -18.63
CA LEU A 90 -6.84 5.55 -17.49
C LEU A 90 -6.29 4.20 -17.93
N LYS A 91 -6.99 3.52 -18.84
CA LYS A 91 -6.58 2.22 -19.37
C LYS A 91 -5.27 2.32 -20.16
N GLU A 92 -5.15 3.35 -20.99
CA GLU A 92 -3.98 3.59 -21.83
C GLU A 92 -2.74 3.81 -20.97
N TYR A 93 -2.83 4.64 -19.93
CA TYR A 93 -1.72 4.85 -18.99
C TYR A 93 -1.27 3.56 -18.29
N LEU A 94 -2.22 2.72 -17.88
CA LEU A 94 -1.89 1.45 -17.26
C LEU A 94 -1.23 0.48 -18.25
N SER A 95 -1.75 0.38 -19.46
CA SER A 95 -1.24 -0.55 -20.48
C SER A 95 0.20 -0.28 -20.91
N LEU A 96 0.73 0.93 -20.64
CA LEU A 96 2.13 1.25 -20.91
C LEU A 96 3.11 0.60 -19.93
N ASN A 97 2.66 0.33 -18.69
CA ASN A 97 3.54 -0.09 -17.60
C ASN A 97 3.18 -1.46 -17.02
N THR A 98 1.96 -1.92 -17.24
CA THR A 98 1.49 -3.17 -16.64
C THR A 98 0.82 -4.07 -17.67
N THR A 99 0.87 -5.36 -17.45
CA THR A 99 0.00 -6.31 -18.15
C THR A 99 -1.32 -6.32 -17.41
N LEU A 100 -2.39 -5.89 -18.09
CA LEU A 100 -3.73 -5.92 -17.54
C LEU A 100 -4.21 -7.37 -17.46
N ASP A 101 -4.93 -7.72 -16.39
CA ASP A 101 -5.51 -9.03 -16.23
C ASP A 101 -6.58 -9.25 -17.31
N LYS A 102 -6.70 -10.50 -17.73
CA LYS A 102 -7.72 -10.89 -18.72
C LYS A 102 -9.07 -11.23 -18.07
N GLU A 103 -9.20 -11.03 -16.74
CA GLU A 103 -10.46 -11.26 -16.07
C GLU A 103 -11.52 -10.22 -16.54
N PRO A 104 -12.75 -10.66 -16.86
CA PRO A 104 -13.82 -9.73 -17.18
C PRO A 104 -14.17 -8.87 -15.96
N GLY A 105 -14.46 -7.59 -16.21
CA GLY A 105 -14.85 -6.65 -15.16
C GLY A 105 -13.71 -5.81 -14.59
N GLU A 106 -12.64 -5.59 -15.39
CA GLU A 106 -11.64 -4.58 -15.00
C GLU A 106 -12.29 -3.20 -14.88
N GLU A 107 -12.00 -2.53 -13.76
CA GLU A 107 -12.38 -1.16 -13.48
C GLU A 107 -11.12 -0.34 -13.17
N TYR A 108 -11.06 0.90 -13.69
CA TYR A 108 -9.89 1.76 -13.55
C TYR A 108 -10.21 2.93 -12.63
N HIS A 109 -9.34 3.14 -11.67
CA HIS A 109 -9.43 4.19 -10.68
C HIS A 109 -8.18 5.08 -10.71
N PHE A 110 -8.30 6.26 -10.11
CA PHE A 110 -7.16 7.13 -9.92
C PHE A 110 -7.21 7.86 -8.57
N PHE A 111 -6.05 8.19 -8.07
CA PHE A 111 -5.87 9.01 -6.87
C PHE A 111 -4.80 10.08 -7.16
N LYS A 112 -5.17 11.35 -7.00
CA LYS A 112 -4.21 12.45 -7.08
C LYS A 112 -3.40 12.50 -5.79
N GLN A 113 -2.09 12.37 -5.89
CA GLN A 113 -1.19 12.48 -4.75
C GLN A 113 -1.24 13.90 -4.18
N LYS A 114 -1.15 14.03 -2.84
CA LYS A 114 -1.24 15.35 -2.18
C LYS A 114 0.11 16.04 -2.01
N HIS A 115 1.19 15.25 -1.97
CA HIS A 115 2.54 15.74 -1.68
C HIS A 115 3.49 15.67 -2.85
N VAL A 116 3.03 15.19 -4.00
CA VAL A 116 3.76 15.15 -5.28
C VAL A 116 2.81 15.44 -6.43
N GLU A 117 3.29 16.06 -7.49
CA GLU A 117 2.52 16.39 -8.71
C GLU A 117 2.35 15.14 -9.59
N ALA A 118 1.71 14.11 -9.04
CA ALA A 118 1.48 12.84 -9.73
C ALA A 118 0.08 12.29 -9.41
N VAL A 119 -0.45 11.56 -10.38
CA VAL A 119 -1.71 10.81 -10.25
C VAL A 119 -1.39 9.33 -10.29
N ASN A 120 -1.82 8.62 -9.27
CA ASN A 120 -1.74 7.17 -9.18
C ASN A 120 -2.96 6.57 -9.86
N ILE A 121 -2.76 5.82 -10.92
CA ILE A 121 -3.81 5.13 -11.69
C ILE A 121 -3.65 3.64 -11.43
N PHE A 122 -4.73 2.92 -11.21
CA PHE A 122 -4.68 1.50 -10.89
C PHE A 122 -5.94 0.76 -11.38
N ALA A 123 -5.79 -0.56 -11.54
CA ALA A 123 -6.88 -1.45 -11.89
C ALA A 123 -7.43 -2.17 -10.65
N THR A 124 -8.71 -2.47 -10.67
CA THR A 124 -9.42 -3.34 -9.75
C THR A 124 -10.52 -4.10 -10.50
N ASN A 125 -11.33 -4.87 -9.79
CA ASN A 125 -12.45 -5.61 -10.38
C ASN A 125 -13.79 -4.94 -9.99
N GLU A 126 -14.67 -4.69 -10.99
CA GLU A 126 -15.98 -4.05 -10.79
C GLU A 126 -16.89 -4.80 -9.81
N ARG A 127 -16.77 -6.13 -9.73
CA ARG A 127 -17.55 -6.94 -8.79
C ARG A 127 -17.12 -6.69 -7.35
N LEU A 128 -15.81 -6.49 -7.13
CA LEU A 128 -15.28 -6.15 -5.81
C LEU A 128 -15.74 -4.75 -5.37
N THR A 129 -15.65 -3.77 -6.25
CA THR A 129 -16.09 -2.40 -5.93
C THR A 129 -17.60 -2.34 -5.73
N ALA A 130 -18.40 -3.04 -6.56
CA ALA A 130 -19.84 -3.16 -6.39
C ALA A 130 -20.20 -3.82 -5.05
N TRP A 131 -19.50 -4.87 -4.66
CA TRP A 131 -19.71 -5.54 -3.37
C TRP A 131 -19.50 -4.59 -2.19
N PHE A 132 -18.38 -3.86 -2.13
CA PHE A 132 -18.14 -2.87 -1.09
C PHE A 132 -19.17 -1.74 -1.10
N ASN A 133 -19.54 -1.22 -2.27
CA ASN A 133 -20.56 -0.18 -2.39
C ASN A 133 -21.93 -0.65 -1.91
N ASN A 134 -22.28 -1.92 -2.10
CA ASN A 134 -23.50 -2.51 -1.58
C ASN A 134 -23.46 -2.71 -0.06
N MET A 135 -22.28 -3.03 0.51
CA MET A 135 -22.10 -3.14 1.97
C MET A 135 -22.25 -1.77 2.67
N TYR A 136 -21.90 -0.68 2.00
CA TYR A 136 -21.94 0.67 2.57
C TYR A 136 -22.71 1.67 1.70
N PRO A 137 -24.01 1.45 1.45
CA PRO A 137 -24.79 2.21 0.44
C PRO A 137 -24.95 3.69 0.77
N LEU A 138 -24.76 4.08 2.05
CA LEU A 138 -24.87 5.47 2.52
C LEU A 138 -23.52 6.20 2.58
N LYS A 139 -22.44 5.56 2.13
CA LYS A 139 -21.08 6.12 2.18
C LYS A 139 -20.44 6.09 0.79
N GLN A 140 -19.78 7.17 0.44
CA GLN A 140 -18.87 7.17 -0.69
C GLN A 140 -17.56 6.49 -0.26
N ILE A 141 -17.28 5.33 -0.84
CA ILE A 141 -16.04 4.61 -0.59
C ILE A 141 -14.94 5.20 -1.47
N ARG A 142 -13.76 5.39 -0.89
CA ARG A 142 -12.58 5.79 -1.62
C ARG A 142 -11.72 4.55 -1.91
N TYR A 143 -11.44 4.35 -3.18
CA TYR A 143 -10.52 3.31 -3.63
C TYR A 143 -9.14 3.94 -3.88
N VAL A 144 -8.09 3.29 -3.38
CA VAL A 144 -6.69 3.71 -3.57
C VAL A 144 -5.82 2.48 -3.81
N HIS A 145 -4.74 2.64 -4.55
CA HIS A 145 -3.70 1.62 -4.63
C HIS A 145 -2.78 1.71 -3.40
N HIS A 146 -2.26 0.60 -2.89
CA HIS A 146 -1.41 0.56 -1.69
C HIS A 146 -0.16 1.44 -1.78
N SER A 147 0.33 1.71 -3.01
CA SER A 147 1.45 2.64 -3.21
C SER A 147 1.09 4.09 -2.90
N ALA A 148 -0.18 4.49 -3.00
CA ALA A 148 -0.60 5.86 -2.73
C ALA A 148 -0.39 6.28 -1.26
N PRO A 149 -0.91 5.58 -0.24
CA PRO A 149 -0.61 5.90 1.15
C PRO A 149 0.88 5.74 1.50
N MET A 150 1.60 4.82 0.86
CA MET A 150 3.03 4.68 1.01
C MET A 150 3.76 5.95 0.55
N ILE A 151 3.46 6.46 -0.66
CA ILE A 151 4.04 7.70 -1.19
C ILE A 151 3.71 8.87 -0.27
N GLU A 152 2.43 9.06 0.10
CA GLU A 152 2.01 10.16 0.97
C GLU A 152 2.80 10.18 2.29
N ALA A 153 2.91 9.02 2.94
CA ALA A 153 3.62 8.90 4.19
C ALA A 153 5.14 9.15 4.06
N ILE A 154 5.77 8.61 3.01
CA ILE A 154 7.21 8.79 2.75
C ILE A 154 7.53 10.26 2.46
N MET A 155 6.67 10.95 1.72
CA MET A 155 6.87 12.36 1.39
C MET A 155 6.70 13.29 2.60
N LEU A 156 5.95 12.87 3.62
CA LEU A 156 5.82 13.58 4.90
C LEU A 156 7.00 13.34 5.86
N GLN A 157 7.78 12.28 5.67
CA GLN A 157 8.94 12.01 6.52
C GLN A 157 10.02 13.08 6.33
N LYS A 158 10.61 13.49 7.46
CA LYS A 158 11.73 14.44 7.46
C LYS A 158 12.94 13.82 6.75
N ASP A 159 13.58 14.62 5.91
CA ASP A 159 14.82 14.21 5.26
C ASP A 159 15.95 14.11 6.28
N THR A 160 16.71 13.02 6.21
CA THR A 160 17.91 12.82 7.06
C THR A 160 19.07 13.69 6.62
N ALA A 161 19.14 14.03 5.33
CA ALA A 161 20.09 14.98 4.77
C ALA A 161 19.49 15.69 3.55
N LYS A 162 19.88 16.95 3.34
CA LYS A 162 19.39 17.74 2.18
C LYS A 162 19.85 17.09 0.87
N ASN A 163 18.88 16.80 -0.02
CA ASN A 163 19.09 16.30 -1.38
C ASN A 163 19.72 14.88 -1.50
N GLU A 164 19.81 14.10 -0.46
CA GLU A 164 20.17 12.69 -0.59
C GLU A 164 18.98 11.87 -1.10
N HIS A 165 19.28 10.86 -1.92
CA HIS A 165 18.31 9.84 -2.29
C HIS A 165 18.06 8.91 -1.11
N SER A 166 16.82 8.46 -0.98
CA SER A 166 16.43 7.42 -0.02
C SER A 166 15.49 6.44 -0.71
N ILE A 167 15.72 5.17 -0.50
CA ILE A 167 14.92 4.08 -1.06
C ILE A 167 14.06 3.48 0.05
N PHE A 168 12.80 3.29 -0.25
CA PHE A 168 11.82 2.67 0.64
C PHE A 168 11.23 1.46 -0.07
N VAL A 169 11.27 0.31 0.58
CA VAL A 169 10.81 -0.96 0.03
C VAL A 169 9.70 -1.51 0.90
N LEU A 170 8.50 -1.66 0.36
CA LEU A 170 7.42 -2.39 1.00
C LEU A 170 7.43 -3.82 0.46
N VAL A 171 7.57 -4.80 1.34
CA VAL A 171 7.63 -6.23 1.00
C VAL A 171 6.32 -6.90 1.36
N GLU A 172 5.74 -7.60 0.41
CA GLU A 172 4.61 -8.52 0.57
C GLU A 172 5.03 -9.92 0.13
N GLN A 173 4.17 -10.91 0.31
CA GLN A 173 4.52 -12.33 0.04
C GLN A 173 5.12 -12.57 -1.35
N HIS A 174 4.55 -11.93 -2.39
CA HIS A 174 4.87 -12.22 -3.80
C HIS A 174 5.32 -11.00 -4.59
N PHE A 175 5.34 -9.81 -3.99
CA PHE A 175 5.82 -8.61 -4.66
C PHE A 175 6.45 -7.62 -3.68
N LEU A 176 7.25 -6.74 -4.23
CA LEU A 176 7.81 -5.59 -3.52
C LEU A 176 7.46 -4.31 -4.26
N THR A 177 7.18 -3.25 -3.50
CA THR A 177 7.00 -1.91 -4.03
C THR A 177 8.16 -1.04 -3.60
N ILE A 178 8.86 -0.45 -4.57
CA ILE A 178 10.01 0.40 -4.33
C ILE A 178 9.62 1.85 -4.58
N VAL A 179 9.85 2.71 -3.61
CA VAL A 179 9.72 4.17 -3.73
C VAL A 179 11.09 4.81 -3.52
N VAL A 180 11.48 5.69 -4.42
CA VAL A 180 12.71 6.49 -4.28
C VAL A 180 12.35 7.95 -4.21
N LYS A 181 12.81 8.64 -3.17
CA LYS A 181 12.70 10.10 -3.07
C LYS A 181 14.06 10.76 -3.01
N GLN A 182 14.12 12.02 -3.45
CA GLN A 182 15.24 12.93 -3.26
C GLN A 182 14.73 14.24 -2.66
N GLY A 183 14.96 14.44 -1.39
CA GLY A 183 14.32 15.52 -0.67
C GLY A 183 12.79 15.44 -0.78
N LYS A 184 12.15 16.49 -1.28
CA LYS A 184 10.70 16.55 -1.50
C LYS A 184 10.24 16.07 -2.90
N LYS A 185 11.11 15.43 -3.66
CA LYS A 185 10.77 14.92 -4.99
C LYS A 185 10.62 13.42 -4.98
N LEU A 186 9.53 12.92 -5.53
CA LEU A 186 9.38 11.52 -5.89
C LEU A 186 10.18 11.28 -7.18
N ILE A 187 11.16 10.37 -7.13
CA ILE A 187 12.03 10.05 -8.27
C ILE A 187 11.55 8.80 -8.98
N PHE A 188 11.07 7.80 -8.20
CA PHE A 188 10.66 6.50 -8.72
C PHE A 188 9.62 5.86 -7.81
N CYS A 189 8.67 5.15 -8.41
CA CYS A 189 7.83 4.20 -7.70
C CYS A 189 7.38 3.11 -8.67
N ASN A 190 7.64 1.86 -8.34
CA ASN A 190 7.14 0.70 -9.08
C ASN A 190 7.04 -0.52 -8.17
N SER A 191 6.25 -1.51 -8.62
CA SER A 191 6.12 -2.82 -7.95
C SER A 191 6.66 -3.92 -8.86
N PHE A 192 7.28 -4.91 -8.24
CA PHE A 192 7.90 -6.06 -8.91
C PHE A 192 7.44 -7.34 -8.24
N THR A 193 7.01 -8.31 -9.01
CA THR A 193 6.78 -9.68 -8.52
C THR A 193 8.10 -10.40 -8.36
N PHE A 194 8.24 -11.16 -7.28
CA PHE A 194 9.41 -12.00 -7.04
C PHE A 194 8.98 -13.38 -6.55
N ASN A 195 9.74 -14.40 -6.89
CA ASN A 195 9.51 -15.77 -6.47
C ASN A 195 10.65 -16.32 -5.60
N THR A 196 11.82 -15.71 -5.71
CA THR A 196 13.02 -16.14 -4.99
C THR A 196 13.65 -14.96 -4.24
N SER A 197 14.50 -15.27 -3.27
CA SER A 197 15.30 -14.26 -2.59
C SER A 197 16.31 -13.57 -3.51
N GLU A 198 16.72 -14.24 -4.59
CA GLU A 198 17.56 -13.68 -5.66
C GLU A 198 16.80 -12.62 -6.46
N ASP A 199 15.57 -12.91 -6.89
CA ASP A 199 14.71 -11.95 -7.60
C ASP A 199 14.49 -10.70 -6.74
N PHE A 200 14.21 -10.91 -5.45
CA PHE A 200 14.03 -9.81 -4.50
C PHE A 200 15.24 -8.87 -4.47
N VAL A 201 16.44 -9.42 -4.31
CA VAL A 201 17.69 -8.63 -4.31
C VAL A 201 17.94 -8.00 -5.67
N TYR A 202 17.71 -8.74 -6.74
CA TYR A 202 17.89 -8.28 -8.11
C TYR A 202 17.07 -7.02 -8.39
N PHE A 203 15.77 -6.98 -8.07
CA PHE A 203 14.94 -5.80 -8.35
C PHE A 203 15.37 -4.56 -7.57
N ILE A 204 15.83 -4.72 -6.33
CA ILE A 204 16.34 -3.59 -5.55
C ILE A 204 17.63 -3.06 -6.19
N LEU A 205 18.59 -3.93 -6.52
CA LEU A 205 19.84 -3.55 -7.15
C LEU A 205 19.63 -3.00 -8.57
N PHE A 206 18.64 -3.52 -9.31
CA PHE A 206 18.23 -2.98 -10.59
C PHE A 206 17.80 -1.51 -10.49
N VAL A 207 17.05 -1.14 -9.46
CA VAL A 207 16.66 0.27 -9.24
C VAL A 207 17.89 1.12 -8.90
N PHE A 208 18.85 0.60 -8.12
CA PHE A 208 20.12 1.28 -7.87
C PHE A 208 20.88 1.58 -9.16
N ASP A 209 20.96 0.59 -10.04
CA ASP A 209 21.65 0.72 -11.33
C ASP A 209 20.93 1.72 -12.25
N GLN A 210 19.63 1.59 -12.42
CA GLN A 210 18.82 2.47 -13.28
C GLN A 210 18.88 3.93 -12.86
N LEU A 211 18.99 4.20 -11.56
CA LEU A 211 19.06 5.56 -11.02
C LEU A 211 20.50 6.01 -10.74
N SER A 212 21.49 5.20 -11.09
CA SER A 212 22.92 5.46 -10.83
C SER A 212 23.21 5.79 -9.35
N LEU A 213 22.55 5.08 -8.43
CA LEU A 213 22.70 5.25 -6.98
C LEU A 213 23.84 4.37 -6.43
N ASN A 214 24.51 4.85 -5.39
CA ASN A 214 25.56 4.08 -4.72
C ASN A 214 25.00 3.29 -3.53
N PRO A 215 25.04 1.93 -3.56
CA PRO A 215 24.56 1.08 -2.46
C PRO A 215 25.28 1.25 -1.12
N GLU A 216 26.52 1.76 -1.15
CA GLU A 216 27.29 2.06 0.06
C GLU A 216 26.81 3.34 0.78
N GLN A 217 26.13 4.24 0.05
CA GLN A 217 25.78 5.57 0.56
C GLN A 217 24.27 5.77 0.69
N CYS A 218 23.49 5.28 -0.26
CA CYS A 218 22.05 5.50 -0.29
C CYS A 218 21.35 4.63 0.77
N PRO A 219 20.57 5.21 1.71
CA PRO A 219 19.83 4.46 2.70
C PRO A 219 18.66 3.71 2.06
N VAL A 220 18.46 2.48 2.53
CA VAL A 220 17.30 1.64 2.21
C VAL A 220 16.52 1.35 3.49
N VAL A 221 15.24 1.69 3.48
CA VAL A 221 14.29 1.43 4.58
C VAL A 221 13.28 0.40 4.11
N VAL A 222 13.17 -0.71 4.84
CA VAL A 222 12.28 -1.81 4.48
C VAL A 222 11.06 -1.84 5.40
N PHE A 223 9.90 -2.02 4.78
CA PHE A 223 8.59 -2.18 5.42
C PHE A 223 7.93 -3.48 4.99
N GLY A 224 6.83 -3.86 5.66
CA GLY A 224 6.01 -4.99 5.29
C GLY A 224 6.46 -6.31 5.90
N GLU A 225 6.26 -7.40 5.17
CA GLU A 225 6.53 -8.76 5.63
C GLU A 225 7.99 -9.14 5.43
N PHE A 226 8.87 -8.57 6.26
CA PHE A 226 10.30 -8.74 6.16
C PHE A 226 10.93 -8.80 7.55
N THR A 227 11.82 -9.75 7.79
CA THR A 227 12.47 -9.95 9.10
C THR A 227 13.97 -10.12 8.97
N HIS A 228 14.69 -9.91 10.08
CA HIS A 228 16.15 -10.12 10.15
C HIS A 228 16.57 -11.54 9.82
N ASP A 229 15.72 -12.52 10.13
CA ASP A 229 16.01 -13.94 9.95
C ASP A 229 15.70 -14.43 8.53
N SER A 230 15.14 -13.57 7.68
CA SER A 230 14.81 -13.95 6.31
C SER A 230 16.06 -14.11 5.45
N GLU A 231 16.02 -15.06 4.52
CA GLU A 231 17.10 -15.27 3.54
C GLU A 231 17.31 -14.02 2.68
N SER A 232 16.21 -13.38 2.28
CA SER A 232 16.22 -12.14 1.49
C SER A 232 16.92 -11.00 2.23
N PHE A 233 16.75 -10.88 3.57
CA PHE A 233 17.49 -9.90 4.37
C PHE A 233 18.99 -10.20 4.35
N SER A 234 19.36 -11.44 4.64
CA SER A 234 20.76 -11.86 4.70
C SER A 234 21.49 -11.65 3.36
N LYS A 235 20.80 -11.85 2.24
CA LYS A 235 21.33 -11.60 0.89
C LYS A 235 21.44 -10.10 0.61
N LEU A 236 20.39 -9.33 0.86
CA LEU A 236 20.37 -7.88 0.62
C LEU A 236 21.44 -7.15 1.45
N TYR A 237 21.62 -7.54 2.70
CA TYR A 237 22.61 -6.95 3.63
C TYR A 237 24.05 -7.04 3.14
N LYS A 238 24.36 -7.97 2.22
CA LYS A 238 25.69 -8.08 1.60
C LYS A 238 26.00 -6.95 0.61
N TYR A 239 24.97 -6.33 0.06
CA TYR A 239 25.09 -5.31 -0.99
C TYR A 239 24.78 -3.90 -0.49
N ILE A 240 23.89 -3.76 0.48
CA ILE A 240 23.39 -2.48 0.95
C ILE A 240 24.00 -2.15 2.32
N ARG A 241 24.82 -1.11 2.37
CA ARG A 241 25.51 -0.71 3.61
C ARG A 241 24.58 -0.07 4.64
N ARG A 242 23.62 0.73 4.18
CA ARG A 242 22.69 1.49 5.02
C ARG A 242 21.27 0.92 4.94
N LEU A 243 21.13 -0.36 5.32
CA LEU A 243 19.86 -1.07 5.38
C LEU A 243 19.26 -0.95 6.78
N SER A 244 17.99 -0.58 6.88
CA SER A 244 17.24 -0.48 8.13
C SER A 244 15.78 -0.87 7.94
N PHE A 245 15.14 -1.26 9.04
CA PHE A 245 13.67 -1.40 9.05
C PHE A 245 13.00 -0.05 9.29
N GLY A 246 11.82 0.11 8.73
CA GLY A 246 10.97 1.26 8.99
C GLY A 246 10.36 1.22 10.39
N THR A 247 9.73 2.31 10.77
CA THR A 247 9.03 2.48 12.04
C THR A 247 7.53 2.70 11.82
N LYS A 248 6.74 2.56 12.86
CA LYS A 248 5.35 3.01 12.85
C LYS A 248 5.27 4.50 12.45
N PRO A 249 4.19 4.92 11.77
CA PRO A 249 4.05 6.33 11.38
C PRO A 249 4.00 7.26 12.59
N ASP A 250 4.78 8.35 12.57
CA ASP A 250 4.80 9.36 13.64
C ASP A 250 3.46 10.09 13.84
N LEU A 251 2.62 10.13 12.79
CA LEU A 251 1.32 10.80 12.81
C LEU A 251 0.21 9.98 13.47
N VAL A 252 0.44 8.70 13.71
CA VAL A 252 -0.52 7.77 14.33
C VAL A 252 -0.06 7.39 15.73
N ARG A 253 -0.97 7.45 16.67
CA ARG A 253 -0.71 7.01 18.07
C ARG A 253 -1.15 5.56 18.23
N PHE A 254 -0.33 4.77 18.90
CA PHE A 254 -0.59 3.36 19.16
C PHE A 254 -0.76 3.12 20.67
N GLY A 255 -1.66 2.22 21.02
CA GLY A 255 -1.79 1.72 22.39
C GLY A 255 -0.90 0.49 22.59
N TYR A 256 -0.74 0.07 23.83
CA TYR A 256 0.11 -1.07 24.23
C TYR A 256 -0.23 -2.39 23.51
N GLN A 257 -1.48 -2.56 23.07
CA GLN A 257 -1.92 -3.76 22.31
C GLN A 257 -1.21 -3.92 20.96
N PHE A 258 -0.50 -2.88 20.49
CA PHE A 258 0.27 -2.90 19.25
C PHE A 258 1.78 -3.08 19.48
N ASP A 259 2.23 -3.23 20.72
CA ASP A 259 3.68 -3.31 21.05
C ASP A 259 4.31 -4.62 20.60
N GLU A 260 3.52 -5.70 20.46
CA GLU A 260 3.98 -7.00 19.97
C GLU A 260 4.12 -7.05 18.44
N LEU A 261 3.59 -6.06 17.73
CA LEU A 261 3.65 -5.99 16.27
C LEU A 261 4.94 -5.31 15.82
N PHE A 262 5.58 -5.87 14.81
CA PHE A 262 6.72 -5.22 14.18
C PHE A 262 6.35 -3.83 13.66
N ASP A 263 7.13 -2.83 14.01
CA ASP A 263 6.86 -1.43 13.70
C ASP A 263 6.74 -1.13 12.20
N HIS A 264 7.44 -1.90 11.38
CA HIS A 264 7.50 -1.72 9.94
C HIS A 264 6.39 -2.47 9.16
N ARG A 265 5.60 -3.36 9.83
CA ARG A 265 4.79 -4.35 9.11
C ARG A 265 3.61 -3.76 8.32
N TYR A 266 2.88 -2.81 8.88
CA TYR A 266 1.62 -2.31 8.31
C TYR A 266 1.69 -0.83 7.91
N PHE A 267 2.85 -0.39 7.46
CA PHE A 267 3.13 1.02 7.19
C PHE A 267 2.13 1.65 6.21
N ASP A 268 1.86 1.02 5.10
CA ASP A 268 0.91 1.50 4.09
C ASP A 268 -0.53 1.50 4.61
N LEU A 269 -0.96 0.49 5.37
CA LEU A 269 -2.28 0.40 5.97
C LEU A 269 -2.52 1.52 7.00
N TYR A 270 -1.59 1.73 7.92
CA TYR A 270 -1.69 2.80 8.92
C TYR A 270 -1.78 4.20 8.29
N ASN A 271 -1.23 4.37 7.10
CA ASN A 271 -1.20 5.66 6.41
C ASN A 271 -2.37 5.86 5.41
N MET A 272 -3.29 4.91 5.27
CA MET A 272 -4.43 5.05 4.35
C MET A 272 -5.33 6.26 4.68
N HIS A 273 -5.39 6.68 5.95
CA HIS A 273 -6.12 7.88 6.35
C HIS A 273 -5.57 9.17 5.72
N LEU A 274 -4.32 9.19 5.23
CA LEU A 274 -3.74 10.31 4.50
C LEU A 274 -4.37 10.49 3.10
N CYS A 275 -4.93 9.43 2.54
CA CYS A 275 -5.55 9.41 1.21
C CYS A 275 -7.03 9.83 1.21
N GLN A 276 -7.52 10.53 2.22
CA GLN A 276 -8.93 10.91 2.38
C GLN A 276 -9.23 12.32 1.84
#